data_8e47db9975e0378c8894da3db206dd56
#
_entry.id   8e47db9975e0378c8894da3db206dd56
#
_cell.length_a   1.000
_cell.length_b   1.000
_cell.length_c   1.000
_cell.angle_alpha   90.00
_cell.angle_beta   90.00
_cell.angle_gamma   90.00
#
_symmetry.space_group_name_H-M   'P 1'
#
loop_
_entity.id
_entity.type
_entity.pdbx_description
1 polymer ?
#
loop_
_entity_poly.entity_id
_entity_poly.type
_entity_poly.pdbx_seq_one_letter_code
_entity_poly.pdbx_strand_id
1 'polypeptide(L)'
;PKYAKGTYDDGMVNACIEPDTQLKRLYTASHELFHILYMKYILKNDYSNRIVWYDEGMAQFISGEKDKYADEEKFKRFYLKVKENTKIIPNLNNLKHGNSFCNDEYNGYDLSYLSVRYLNEILNSEDFKKLMSDFSTIKEYGNNLIYRMFDYYDLKFECNKRIK
;
A
#
# COMPACT_ATOMS: atom_id res chain seq x y z
N PRO A 1 10.45 -15.49 -7.06
CA PRO A 1 11.11 -14.29 -6.56
C PRO A 1 11.22 -14.34 -5.04
N LYS A 2 12.35 -13.91 -4.49
CA LYS A 2 12.71 -14.03 -3.07
C LYS A 2 11.77 -13.29 -2.10
N TYR A 3 10.83 -12.50 -2.63
CA TYR A 3 9.94 -11.60 -1.87
C TYR A 3 8.44 -11.85 -2.08
N ALA A 4 8.05 -12.68 -3.04
CA ALA A 4 6.64 -12.99 -3.26
C ALA A 4 6.18 -14.03 -2.24
N LYS A 5 5.29 -13.63 -1.32
CA LYS A 5 4.65 -14.53 -0.35
C LYS A 5 3.36 -15.14 -0.87
N GLY A 6 2.82 -14.58 -1.94
CA GLY A 6 1.67 -15.06 -2.66
C GLY A 6 1.68 -14.55 -4.10
N THR A 7 1.01 -15.24 -4.99
CA THR A 7 0.79 -14.81 -6.37
C THR A 7 -0.59 -15.29 -6.81
N TYR A 8 -1.21 -14.52 -7.69
CA TYR A 8 -2.38 -14.95 -8.42
C TYR A 8 -1.97 -15.29 -9.85
N ASP A 9 -2.29 -16.48 -10.29
CA ASP A 9 -2.07 -16.92 -11.66
C ASP A 9 -3.20 -17.84 -12.10
N ASP A 10 -3.75 -17.62 -13.28
CA ASP A 10 -4.75 -18.44 -13.98
C ASP A 10 -5.93 -18.94 -13.11
N GLY A 11 -6.48 -18.04 -12.29
CA GLY A 11 -7.63 -18.33 -11.42
C GLY A 11 -7.26 -19.01 -10.08
N MET A 12 -5.97 -19.20 -9.80
CA MET A 12 -5.48 -19.79 -8.55
C MET A 12 -4.70 -18.78 -7.71
N VAL A 13 -4.97 -18.80 -6.40
CA VAL A 13 -4.17 -18.09 -5.40
C VAL A 13 -3.06 -19.02 -4.93
N ASN A 14 -1.82 -18.68 -5.26
CA ASN A 14 -0.64 -19.38 -4.77
C ASN A 14 -0.08 -18.60 -3.58
N ALA A 15 -0.23 -19.14 -2.36
CA ALA A 15 0.38 -18.58 -1.17
C ALA A 15 1.61 -19.39 -0.76
N CYS A 16 2.75 -18.75 -0.56
CA CYS A 16 3.92 -19.40 0.00
C CYS A 16 3.65 -19.77 1.45
N ILE A 17 3.57 -21.07 1.74
CA ILE A 17 3.31 -21.61 3.07
C ILE A 17 4.66 -21.75 3.79
N GLU A 18 5.20 -20.65 4.32
CA GLU A 18 6.15 -20.77 5.42
C GLU A 18 5.39 -21.17 6.70
N PRO A 19 6.00 -21.91 7.65
CA PRO A 19 5.34 -22.40 8.86
C PRO A 19 5.03 -21.31 9.87
N ASP A 20 4.57 -20.18 9.39
CA ASP A 20 4.21 -19.02 10.18
C ASP A 20 2.70 -19.00 10.49
N THR A 21 2.32 -18.33 11.53
CA THR A 21 1.02 -18.37 12.19
C THR A 21 -0.19 -18.37 11.24
N GLN A 22 -1.30 -19.04 11.62
CA GLN A 22 -2.58 -19.03 10.86
C GLN A 22 -3.01 -17.63 10.45
N LEU A 23 -2.73 -16.62 11.27
CA LEU A 23 -3.08 -15.22 11.02
C LEU A 23 -2.34 -14.65 9.80
N LYS A 24 -1.04 -14.93 9.63
CA LYS A 24 -0.29 -14.49 8.44
C LYS A 24 -0.80 -15.12 7.16
N ARG A 25 -1.26 -16.37 7.22
CA ARG A 25 -1.89 -17.06 6.06
C ARG A 25 -3.19 -16.39 5.65
N LEU A 26 -4.01 -15.97 6.64
CA LEU A 26 -5.24 -15.24 6.38
C LEU A 26 -4.96 -13.89 5.74
N TYR A 27 -3.97 -13.15 6.21
CA TYR A 27 -3.58 -11.87 5.61
C TYR A 27 -3.10 -12.04 4.16
N THR A 28 -2.25 -13.02 3.88
CA THR A 28 -1.80 -13.29 2.52
C THR A 28 -2.97 -13.69 1.61
N ALA A 29 -3.85 -14.59 2.08
CA ALA A 29 -5.02 -14.98 1.30
C ALA A 29 -5.97 -13.80 1.03
N SER A 30 -6.19 -12.94 2.03
CA SER A 30 -7.01 -11.72 1.88
C SER A 30 -6.38 -10.71 0.93
N HIS A 31 -5.06 -10.57 0.94
CA HIS A 31 -4.30 -9.74 0.01
C HIS A 31 -4.51 -10.20 -1.44
N GLU A 32 -4.27 -11.47 -1.72
CA GLU A 32 -4.47 -12.04 -3.07
C GLU A 32 -5.94 -12.02 -3.52
N LEU A 33 -6.87 -12.26 -2.59
CA LEU A 33 -8.29 -12.15 -2.87
C LEU A 33 -8.70 -10.73 -3.27
N PHE A 34 -8.11 -9.70 -2.63
CA PHE A 34 -8.33 -8.32 -3.04
C PHE A 34 -7.96 -8.11 -4.51
N HIS A 35 -6.77 -8.54 -4.94
CA HIS A 35 -6.35 -8.41 -6.33
C HIS A 35 -7.35 -9.06 -7.30
N ILE A 36 -7.83 -10.27 -7.00
CA ILE A 36 -8.84 -10.96 -7.82
C ILE A 36 -10.13 -10.13 -7.94
N LEU A 37 -10.65 -9.66 -6.80
CA LEU A 37 -11.89 -8.87 -6.78
C LEU A 37 -11.71 -7.51 -7.47
N TYR A 38 -10.59 -6.84 -7.23
CA TYR A 38 -10.26 -5.57 -7.87
C TYR A 38 -10.17 -5.73 -9.39
N MET A 39 -9.44 -6.73 -9.86
CA MET A 39 -9.34 -7.05 -11.29
C MET A 39 -10.71 -7.34 -11.92
N LYS A 40 -11.50 -8.19 -11.27
CA LYS A 40 -12.78 -8.64 -11.83
C LYS A 40 -13.85 -7.54 -11.82
N TYR A 41 -14.01 -6.82 -10.73
CA TYR A 41 -15.15 -5.94 -10.50
C TYR A 41 -14.84 -4.46 -10.74
N ILE A 42 -13.62 -4.02 -10.52
CA ILE A 42 -13.22 -2.61 -10.70
C ILE A 42 -12.56 -2.43 -12.06
N LEU A 43 -11.53 -3.20 -12.37
CA LEU A 43 -10.85 -3.11 -13.66
C LEU A 43 -11.59 -3.83 -14.81
N LYS A 44 -12.61 -4.65 -14.50
CA LYS A 44 -13.39 -5.42 -15.48
C LYS A 44 -12.50 -6.24 -16.44
N ASN A 45 -11.43 -6.79 -15.89
CA ASN A 45 -10.37 -7.52 -16.61
C ASN A 45 -9.57 -6.67 -17.62
N ASP A 46 -9.66 -5.35 -17.56
CA ASP A 46 -8.82 -4.43 -18.34
C ASP A 46 -7.57 -4.03 -17.55
N TYR A 47 -6.48 -4.76 -17.76
CA TYR A 47 -5.19 -4.53 -17.09
C TYR A 47 -4.54 -3.18 -17.45
N SER A 48 -4.97 -2.51 -18.55
CA SER A 48 -4.41 -1.23 -18.94
C SER A 48 -4.67 -0.12 -17.93
N ASN A 49 -5.72 -0.28 -17.11
CA ASN A 49 -6.09 0.64 -16.06
C ASN A 49 -5.46 0.32 -14.69
N ARG A 50 -4.72 -0.80 -14.58
CA ARG A 50 -4.08 -1.18 -13.31
C ARG A 50 -3.00 -0.18 -12.92
N ILE A 51 -3.15 0.40 -11.74
CA ILE A 51 -2.17 1.29 -11.11
C ILE A 51 -1.53 0.52 -9.96
N VAL A 52 -0.33 0.02 -10.19
CA VAL A 52 0.31 -1.01 -9.34
C VAL A 52 0.46 -0.54 -7.89
N TRP A 53 0.94 0.69 -7.65
CA TRP A 53 1.10 1.18 -6.29
C TRP A 53 -0.22 1.24 -5.49
N TYR A 54 -1.30 1.62 -6.19
CA TYR A 54 -2.62 1.71 -5.55
C TYR A 54 -3.20 0.33 -5.27
N ASP A 55 -3.13 -0.57 -6.22
CA ASP A 55 -3.57 -1.95 -6.10
C ASP A 55 -2.84 -2.67 -4.95
N GLU A 56 -1.51 -2.62 -4.90
CA GLU A 56 -0.70 -3.21 -3.84
C GLU A 56 -0.94 -2.54 -2.47
N GLY A 57 -1.07 -1.22 -2.46
CA GLY A 57 -1.36 -0.46 -1.25
C GLY A 57 -2.72 -0.78 -0.66
N MET A 58 -3.76 -0.89 -1.50
CA MET A 58 -5.12 -1.27 -1.11
C MET A 58 -5.17 -2.72 -0.63
N ALA A 59 -4.47 -3.64 -1.31
CA ALA A 59 -4.41 -5.04 -0.90
C ALA A 59 -3.83 -5.18 0.52
N GLN A 60 -2.73 -4.49 0.83
CA GLN A 60 -2.14 -4.47 2.18
C GLN A 60 -3.04 -3.79 3.21
N PHE A 61 -3.74 -2.71 2.81
CA PHE A 61 -4.63 -1.94 3.70
C PHE A 61 -5.87 -2.74 4.09
N ILE A 62 -6.52 -3.39 3.12
CA ILE A 62 -7.77 -4.15 3.34
C ILE A 62 -7.49 -5.52 3.98
N SER A 63 -6.38 -6.17 3.66
CA SER A 63 -6.07 -7.50 4.21
C SER A 63 -5.77 -7.49 5.72
N GLY A 64 -5.51 -6.33 6.32
CA GLY A 64 -5.05 -6.23 7.70
C GLY A 64 -3.58 -6.66 7.90
N GLU A 65 -2.83 -6.86 6.84
CA GLU A 65 -1.42 -7.28 6.87
C GLU A 65 -0.55 -6.35 7.72
N LYS A 66 -0.95 -5.08 7.80
CA LYS A 66 -0.27 -4.04 8.56
C LYS A 66 -0.97 -3.69 9.90
N ASP A 67 -1.96 -4.48 10.36
CA ASP A 67 -2.70 -4.20 11.61
C ASP A 67 -1.81 -4.17 12.86
N LYS A 68 -0.66 -4.85 12.82
CA LYS A 68 0.36 -4.72 13.87
C LYS A 68 0.85 -3.28 14.09
N TYR A 69 0.57 -2.38 13.15
CA TYR A 69 0.86 -0.94 13.20
C TYR A 69 -0.41 -0.10 13.42
N ALA A 70 -1.54 -0.68 13.88
CA ALA A 70 -2.77 0.06 14.17
C ALA A 70 -2.60 1.02 15.36
N ASP A 71 -1.77 0.66 16.33
CA ASP A 71 -1.37 1.53 17.45
C ASP A 71 -0.53 2.71 16.96
N GLU A 72 -0.83 3.93 17.45
CA GLU A 72 -0.23 5.17 16.96
C GLU A 72 1.30 5.19 17.13
N GLU A 73 1.82 4.72 18.27
CA GLU A 73 3.26 4.69 18.52
C GLU A 73 3.98 3.66 17.65
N LYS A 74 3.33 2.52 17.41
CA LYS A 74 3.85 1.50 16.48
C LYS A 74 3.81 2.01 15.05
N PHE A 75 2.73 2.71 14.67
CA PHE A 75 2.63 3.30 13.34
C PHE A 75 3.69 4.38 13.12
N LYS A 76 3.88 5.26 14.08
CA LYS A 76 4.93 6.29 14.01
C LYS A 76 6.32 5.69 13.80
N ARG A 77 6.66 4.63 14.57
CA ARG A 77 7.96 3.93 14.39
C ARG A 77 8.07 3.30 13.01
N PHE A 78 6.99 2.69 12.51
CA PHE A 78 6.96 2.14 11.16
C PHE A 78 7.15 3.23 10.11
N TYR A 79 6.41 4.33 10.20
CA TYR A 79 6.53 5.48 9.33
C TYR A 79 7.96 6.04 9.29
N LEU A 80 8.55 6.31 10.46
CA LEU A 80 9.91 6.86 10.55
C LEU A 80 10.93 5.92 9.90
N LYS A 81 10.79 4.60 10.12
CA LYS A 81 11.65 3.60 9.48
C LYS A 81 11.50 3.60 7.95
N VAL A 82 10.28 3.70 7.44
CA VAL A 82 10.05 3.76 5.98
C VAL A 82 10.66 5.03 5.41
N LYS A 83 10.45 6.18 6.07
CA LYS A 83 11.01 7.45 5.64
C LYS A 83 12.55 7.43 5.63
N GLU A 84 13.19 6.92 6.68
CA GLU A 84 14.64 6.79 6.79
C GLU A 84 15.23 5.88 5.70
N ASN A 85 14.52 4.79 5.37
CA ASN A 85 14.95 3.85 4.32
C ASN A 85 14.62 4.32 2.90
N THR A 86 13.89 5.42 2.73
CA THR A 86 13.57 6.00 1.42
C THR A 86 14.64 7.03 1.06
N LYS A 87 15.72 6.57 0.41
CA LYS A 87 16.85 7.41 -0.01
C LYS A 87 16.49 8.31 -1.19
N ILE A 88 15.64 7.80 -2.09
CA ILE A 88 15.10 8.53 -3.24
C ILE A 88 13.60 8.40 -3.21
N ILE A 89 12.89 9.52 -3.32
CA ILE A 89 11.42 9.53 -3.37
C ILE A 89 10.99 9.22 -4.80
N PRO A 90 10.38 8.03 -5.06
CA PRO A 90 9.93 7.68 -6.39
C PRO A 90 8.63 8.40 -6.76
N ASN A 91 8.39 8.59 -8.05
CA ASN A 91 7.03 8.81 -8.53
C ASN A 91 6.28 7.48 -8.47
N LEU A 92 5.17 7.44 -7.72
CA LEU A 92 4.41 6.20 -7.52
C LEU A 92 3.91 5.59 -8.84
N ASN A 93 3.59 6.40 -9.84
CA ASN A 93 3.15 5.90 -11.14
C ASN A 93 4.25 5.13 -11.91
N ASN A 94 5.51 5.29 -11.52
CA ASN A 94 6.62 4.56 -12.11
C ASN A 94 6.90 3.24 -11.36
N LEU A 95 6.26 3.01 -10.23
CA LEU A 95 6.36 1.76 -9.49
C LEU A 95 5.59 0.66 -10.26
N LYS A 96 6.36 -0.25 -10.82
CA LYS A 96 5.86 -1.45 -11.51
C LYS A 96 6.28 -2.68 -10.72
N HIS A 97 6.42 -3.82 -11.36
CA HIS A 97 6.88 -5.04 -10.68
C HIS A 97 8.42 -5.13 -10.68
N GLY A 98 8.94 -6.01 -9.83
CA GLY A 98 10.37 -6.30 -9.75
C GLY A 98 11.19 -5.16 -9.13
N ASN A 99 12.37 -4.88 -9.69
CA ASN A 99 13.31 -3.91 -9.12
C ASN A 99 12.83 -2.45 -9.17
N SER A 100 11.86 -2.13 -10.04
CA SER A 100 11.25 -0.80 -10.03
C SER A 100 10.27 -0.60 -8.89
N PHE A 101 9.86 -1.67 -8.22
CA PHE A 101 8.94 -1.61 -7.07
C PHE A 101 9.70 -1.65 -5.75
N CYS A 102 10.71 -2.52 -5.63
CA CYS A 102 11.57 -2.60 -4.45
C CYS A 102 13.05 -2.71 -4.86
N ASN A 103 13.89 -1.86 -4.27
CA ASN A 103 15.33 -1.83 -4.47
C ASN A 103 16.05 -1.33 -3.20
N ASP A 104 17.34 -1.01 -3.31
CA ASP A 104 18.14 -0.52 -2.17
C ASP A 104 17.86 0.95 -1.79
N GLU A 105 17.03 1.66 -2.58
CA GLU A 105 16.72 3.07 -2.39
C GLU A 105 15.33 3.29 -1.76
N TYR A 106 14.41 2.34 -1.96
CA TYR A 106 13.05 2.39 -1.39
C TYR A 106 12.34 1.03 -1.43
N ASN A 107 11.32 0.89 -0.58
CA ASN A 107 10.38 -0.23 -0.59
C ASN A 107 9.01 0.25 -1.08
N GLY A 108 8.64 -0.09 -2.32
CA GLY A 108 7.37 0.30 -2.94
C GLY A 108 6.14 -0.24 -2.21
N TYR A 109 6.22 -1.43 -1.59
CA TYR A 109 5.09 -1.97 -0.81
C TYR A 109 4.78 -1.10 0.41
N ASP A 110 5.81 -0.70 1.16
CA ASP A 110 5.62 0.14 2.34
C ASP A 110 5.16 1.56 1.96
N LEU A 111 5.72 2.13 0.88
CA LEU A 111 5.28 3.43 0.35
C LEU A 111 3.84 3.38 -0.17
N SER A 112 3.45 2.32 -0.87
CA SER A 112 2.08 2.12 -1.36
C SER A 112 1.06 2.02 -0.22
N TYR A 113 1.36 1.22 0.80
CA TYR A 113 0.52 1.12 2.00
C TYR A 113 0.37 2.46 2.72
N LEU A 114 1.48 3.17 2.98
CA LEU A 114 1.44 4.47 3.63
C LEU A 114 0.65 5.49 2.82
N SER A 115 0.78 5.48 1.49
CA SER A 115 0.05 6.35 0.59
C SER A 115 -1.46 6.11 0.64
N VAL A 116 -1.89 4.85 0.60
CA VAL A 116 -3.31 4.50 0.73
C VAL A 116 -3.85 4.86 2.13
N ARG A 117 -3.10 4.58 3.18
CA ARG A 117 -3.48 4.96 4.54
C ARG A 117 -3.62 6.48 4.69
N TYR A 118 -2.70 7.24 4.13
CA TYR A 118 -2.80 8.71 4.11
C TYR A 118 -4.06 9.18 3.39
N LEU A 119 -4.37 8.62 2.21
CA LEU A 119 -5.60 8.95 1.48
C LEU A 119 -6.85 8.63 2.31
N ASN A 120 -6.87 7.49 3.02
CA ASN A 120 -7.98 7.14 3.91
C ASN A 120 -8.10 8.10 5.12
N GLU A 121 -7.00 8.71 5.58
CA GLU A 121 -7.03 9.68 6.69
C GLU A 121 -7.51 11.07 6.25
N ILE A 122 -7.23 11.48 5.00
CA ILE A 122 -7.57 12.83 4.52
C ILE A 122 -8.88 12.92 3.73
N LEU A 123 -9.36 11.82 3.18
CA LEU A 123 -10.61 11.75 2.43
C LEU A 123 -11.74 11.28 3.36
N ASN A 124 -12.96 11.75 3.12
CA ASN A 124 -14.13 11.12 3.74
C ASN A 124 -14.38 9.73 3.14
N SER A 125 -15.19 8.91 3.81
CA SER A 125 -15.39 7.51 3.43
C SER A 125 -16.02 7.33 2.04
N GLU A 126 -16.85 8.29 1.58
CA GLU A 126 -17.45 8.25 0.24
C GLU A 126 -16.43 8.53 -0.85
N ASP A 127 -15.61 9.57 -0.67
CA ASP A 127 -14.60 9.96 -1.64
C ASP A 127 -13.49 8.91 -1.71
N PHE A 128 -13.11 8.31 -0.57
CA PHE A 128 -12.16 7.19 -0.56
C PHE A 128 -12.69 5.97 -1.33
N LYS A 129 -13.99 5.65 -1.20
CA LYS A 129 -14.63 4.56 -1.97
C LYS A 129 -14.70 4.88 -3.47
N LYS A 130 -15.06 6.11 -3.85
CA LYS A 130 -15.11 6.53 -5.26
C LYS A 130 -13.75 6.44 -5.92
N LEU A 131 -12.68 6.73 -5.17
CA LEU A 131 -11.32 6.67 -5.66
C LEU A 131 -10.95 5.31 -6.23
N MET A 132 -11.52 4.19 -5.71
CA MET A 132 -11.21 2.84 -6.20
C MET A 132 -11.44 2.63 -7.70
N SER A 133 -12.31 3.41 -8.33
CA SER A 133 -12.63 3.36 -9.76
C SER A 133 -12.26 4.63 -10.52
N ASP A 134 -11.70 5.63 -9.85
CA ASP A 134 -11.26 6.88 -10.48
C ASP A 134 -9.75 6.84 -10.79
N PHE A 135 -9.43 6.13 -11.86
CA PHE A 135 -8.03 5.91 -12.27
C PHE A 135 -7.29 7.20 -12.64
N SER A 136 -8.00 8.21 -13.10
CA SER A 136 -7.39 9.50 -13.45
C SER A 136 -6.91 10.23 -12.21
N THR A 137 -7.74 10.30 -11.18
CA THR A 137 -7.40 10.90 -9.88
C THR A 137 -6.31 10.09 -9.16
N ILE A 138 -6.34 8.75 -9.21
CA ILE A 138 -5.25 7.92 -8.64
C ILE A 138 -3.91 8.23 -9.33
N LYS A 139 -3.89 8.35 -10.65
CA LYS A 139 -2.67 8.70 -11.41
C LYS A 139 -2.18 10.12 -11.07
N GLU A 140 -3.09 11.07 -10.91
CA GLU A 140 -2.74 12.43 -10.49
C GLU A 140 -2.08 12.43 -9.11
N TYR A 141 -2.68 11.74 -8.15
CA TYR A 141 -2.08 11.57 -6.82
C TYR A 141 -0.67 10.96 -6.89
N GLY A 142 -0.48 9.93 -7.69
CA GLY A 142 0.80 9.22 -7.80
C GLY A 142 2.00 10.10 -8.13
N ASN A 143 1.80 11.29 -8.69
CA ASN A 143 2.90 12.19 -9.08
C ASN A 143 3.61 12.85 -7.89
N ASN A 144 2.89 13.18 -6.81
CA ASN A 144 3.47 13.91 -5.67
C ASN A 144 2.97 13.43 -4.29
N LEU A 145 2.23 12.33 -4.23
CA LEU A 145 1.58 11.86 -3.02
C LEU A 145 2.55 11.60 -1.88
N ILE A 146 3.74 11.04 -2.17
CA ILE A 146 4.73 10.71 -1.13
C ILE A 146 5.21 11.97 -0.40
N TYR A 147 5.46 13.08 -1.11
CA TYR A 147 5.84 14.33 -0.48
C TYR A 147 4.76 14.83 0.47
N ARG A 148 3.51 14.89 0.00
CA ARG A 148 2.35 15.32 0.80
C ARG A 148 2.11 14.41 2.01
N MET A 149 2.29 13.13 1.85
CA MET A 149 2.16 12.13 2.90
C MET A 149 3.27 12.30 3.97
N PHE A 150 4.52 12.50 3.56
CA PHE A 150 5.62 12.74 4.49
C PHE A 150 5.40 14.04 5.27
N ASP A 151 5.05 15.14 4.60
CA ASP A 151 4.74 16.42 5.26
C ASP A 151 3.60 16.27 6.27
N TYR A 152 2.53 15.56 5.90
CA TYR A 152 1.38 15.33 6.78
C TYR A 152 1.76 14.54 8.05
N TYR A 153 2.47 13.43 7.91
CA TYR A 153 2.84 12.61 9.06
C TYR A 153 3.93 13.26 9.92
N ASP A 154 4.85 14.01 9.34
CA ASP A 154 5.83 14.78 10.09
C ASP A 154 5.13 15.78 11.00
N LEU A 155 4.22 16.59 10.45
CA LEU A 155 3.44 17.56 11.24
C LEU A 155 2.59 16.87 12.31
N LYS A 156 1.90 15.78 11.96
CA LYS A 156 1.07 15.00 12.88
C LYS A 156 1.88 14.52 14.10
N PHE A 157 3.07 14.00 13.86
CA PHE A 157 3.90 13.43 14.93
C PHE A 157 4.74 14.47 15.67
N GLU A 158 5.00 15.66 15.11
CA GLU A 158 5.60 16.79 15.81
C GLU A 158 4.61 17.47 16.77
N CYS A 159 3.38 17.68 16.32
CA CYS A 159 2.33 18.27 17.16
C CYS A 159 2.08 17.45 18.42
N ASN A 160 2.09 16.11 18.32
CA ASN A 160 1.89 15.22 19.46
C ASN A 160 3.03 15.26 20.50
N LYS A 161 4.21 15.80 20.15
CA LYS A 161 5.32 16.02 21.12
C LYS A 161 5.10 17.25 22.00
N ARG A 162 4.29 18.22 21.58
CA ARG A 162 4.08 19.49 22.31
C ARG A 162 2.92 19.43 23.32
N ILE A 163 2.15 18.33 23.31
CA ILE A 163 0.95 18.18 24.16
C ILE A 163 1.24 17.29 25.38
N LYS A 164 2.41 16.64 25.43
CA LYS A 164 2.90 15.85 26.58
C LYS A 164 3.90 16.67 27.39
#